data_a4081c613c992a63cb1127c2f3749185
#
_entry.id   a4081c613c992a63cb1127c2f3749185
#
_cell.length_a   1.000
_cell.length_b   1.000
_cell.length_c   1.000
_cell.angle_alpha   90.00
_cell.angle_beta   90.00
_cell.angle_gamma   90.00
#
_symmetry.space_group_name_H-M   'P 1'
#
loop_
_entity.id
_entity.type
_entity.pdbx_description
1 polymer ?
#
loop_
_entity_poly.entity_id
_entity_poly.type
_entity_poly.pdbx_seq_one_letter_code
_entity_poly.pdbx_strand_id
1 'polypeptide(L)' 'MQFKTNLNCGGCVSKVQADLDQAAGTANWNVDIDNADKILTVQGDVTEEEVVNIVKSKGFKAEPIG' A
#
# COMPACT_ATOMS: atom_id res chain seq x y z
N MET A 1 9.95 3.28 -0.70
CA MET A 1 8.84 4.22 -0.41
C MET A 1 8.00 3.70 0.73
N GLN A 2 7.64 4.57 1.64
CA GLN A 2 6.75 4.21 2.74
C GLN A 2 5.55 5.14 2.74
N PHE A 3 4.41 4.61 3.15
CA PHE A 3 3.16 5.35 3.18
C PHE A 3 2.43 5.07 4.48
N LYS A 4 1.87 6.12 5.06
CA LYS A 4 0.94 5.99 6.17
C LYS A 4 -0.44 5.72 5.59
N THR A 5 -1.08 4.62 6.01
CA THR A 5 -2.36 4.20 5.45
C THR A 5 -3.38 3.94 6.55
N ASN A 6 -4.62 3.66 6.13
CA ASN A 6 -5.65 3.17 7.01
C ASN A 6 -6.05 1.72 6.72
N LEU A 7 -5.12 0.95 6.18
CA LEU A 7 -5.31 -0.49 5.90
C LEU A 7 -5.23 -1.27 7.22
N ASN A 8 -6.29 -1.25 7.98
CA ASN A 8 -6.28 -1.70 9.37
C ASN A 8 -6.78 -3.13 9.58
N CYS A 9 -6.94 -3.90 8.53
CA CYS A 9 -7.34 -5.30 8.63
C CYS A 9 -6.84 -6.11 7.44
N GLY A 10 -6.79 -7.43 7.58
CA GLY A 10 -6.35 -8.32 6.52
C GLY A 10 -7.21 -8.25 5.27
N GLY A 11 -8.52 -8.08 5.44
CA GLY A 11 -9.44 -7.91 4.31
C GLY A 11 -9.19 -6.63 3.54
N CYS A 12 -8.79 -5.56 4.24
CA CYS A 12 -8.43 -4.30 3.59
C CYS A 12 -7.15 -4.45 2.76
N VAL A 13 -6.16 -5.13 3.30
CA VAL A 13 -4.91 -5.42 2.59
C VAL A 13 -5.20 -6.25 1.34
N SER A 14 -6.05 -7.26 1.46
CA SER A 14 -6.40 -8.13 0.34
C SER A 14 -7.04 -7.37 -0.82
N LYS A 15 -7.79 -6.31 -0.54
CA LYS A 15 -8.41 -5.52 -1.59
C LYS A 15 -7.41 -4.79 -2.47
N VAL A 16 -6.28 -4.37 -1.91
CA VAL A 16 -5.24 -3.68 -2.67
C VAL A 16 -4.17 -4.65 -3.19
N GLN A 17 -4.16 -5.87 -2.70
CA GLN A 17 -3.10 -6.85 -3.00
C GLN A 17 -2.95 -7.10 -4.50
N ALA A 18 -4.04 -7.37 -5.19
CA ALA A 18 -3.99 -7.70 -6.62
C ALA A 18 -3.40 -6.53 -7.43
N ASP A 19 -3.82 -5.32 -7.13
CA ASP A 19 -3.36 -4.14 -7.85
C ASP A 19 -1.89 -3.84 -7.54
N LEU A 20 -1.49 -3.98 -6.28
CA LEU A 20 -0.09 -3.78 -5.89
C LEU A 20 0.81 -4.85 -6.47
N ASP A 21 0.35 -6.08 -6.51
CA ASP A 21 1.11 -7.17 -7.14
C ASP A 21 1.36 -6.89 -8.63
N GLN A 22 0.39 -6.32 -9.32
CA GLN A 22 0.54 -5.96 -10.73
C GLN A 22 1.45 -4.76 -10.93
N ALA A 23 1.37 -3.77 -10.05
CA ALA A 23 2.14 -2.54 -10.20
C ALA A 23 3.58 -2.69 -9.75
N ALA A 24 3.81 -3.31 -8.59
CA ALA A 24 5.13 -3.37 -7.97
C ALA A 24 5.73 -4.77 -7.96
N GLY A 25 4.92 -5.81 -8.13
CA GLY A 25 5.34 -7.19 -7.99
C GLY A 25 5.10 -7.72 -6.59
N THR A 26 4.77 -9.01 -6.50
CA THR A 26 4.32 -9.65 -5.25
C THR A 26 5.33 -9.50 -4.10
N ALA A 27 6.61 -9.54 -4.40
CA ALA A 27 7.66 -9.49 -3.37
C ALA A 27 8.13 -8.06 -3.07
N ASN A 28 7.57 -7.05 -3.72
CA ASN A 28 8.09 -5.70 -3.66
C ASN A 28 7.25 -4.75 -2.80
N TRP A 29 6.29 -5.28 -2.07
CA TRP A 29 5.49 -4.45 -1.17
C TRP A 29 5.11 -5.23 0.09
N ASN A 30 4.86 -4.50 1.15
CA ASN A 30 4.46 -5.08 2.43
C ASN A 30 3.69 -4.04 3.25
N VAL A 31 2.71 -4.51 4.01
CA VAL A 31 1.95 -3.64 4.91
C VAL A 31 2.18 -4.12 6.34
N ASP A 32 2.62 -3.20 7.20
CA ASP A 32 2.78 -3.47 8.63
C ASP A 32 1.50 -3.11 9.36
N ILE A 33 0.58 -4.06 9.46
CA ILE A 33 -0.71 -3.84 10.11
C ILE A 33 -0.62 -3.80 11.63
N ASP A 34 0.49 -4.23 12.20
CA ASP A 34 0.74 -4.15 13.64
C ASP A 34 1.17 -2.75 14.07
N ASN A 35 1.60 -1.92 13.13
CA ASN A 35 1.94 -0.54 13.38
C ASN A 35 0.66 0.29 13.47
N ALA A 36 0.61 1.23 14.41
CA ALA A 36 -0.54 2.11 14.57
C ALA A 36 -0.86 2.91 13.30
N ASP A 37 0.17 3.24 12.53
CA ASP A 37 0.04 4.00 11.29
C ASP A 37 -0.19 3.12 10.05
N LYS A 38 -0.20 1.81 10.21
CA LYS A 38 -0.41 0.85 9.11
C LYS A 38 0.49 1.16 7.92
N ILE A 39 1.79 1.07 8.15
CA ILE A 39 2.79 1.51 7.17
C ILE A 39 2.83 0.54 5.98
N LEU A 40 2.64 1.08 4.79
CA LEU A 40 2.83 0.36 3.54
C LEU A 40 4.21 0.69 3.00
N THR A 41 5.03 -0.33 2.81
CA THR A 41 6.35 -0.21 2.19
C THR A 41 6.30 -0.79 0.78
N VAL A 42 6.74 -0.02 -0.21
CA VAL A 42 6.74 -0.43 -1.62
C VAL A 42 8.11 -0.19 -2.23
N GLN A 43 8.58 -1.16 -3.02
CA GLN A 43 9.83 -1.08 -3.74
C GLN A 43 9.57 -1.37 -5.23
N GLY A 44 10.58 -1.12 -6.09
CA GLY A 44 10.48 -1.40 -7.50
C GLY A 44 10.22 -0.13 -8.32
N ASP A 45 9.75 -0.32 -9.56
CA ASP A 45 9.62 0.77 -10.53
C ASP A 45 8.29 1.53 -10.43
N VAL A 46 7.54 1.31 -9.38
CA VAL A 46 6.26 1.99 -9.18
C VAL A 46 6.50 3.37 -8.56
N THR A 47 5.67 4.34 -8.93
CA THR A 47 5.75 5.69 -8.36
C THR A 47 4.84 5.84 -7.15
N GLU A 48 5.13 6.86 -6.33
CA GLU A 48 4.26 7.18 -5.19
C GLU A 48 2.82 7.45 -5.63
N GLU A 49 2.68 8.18 -6.72
CA GLU A 49 1.37 8.52 -7.27
C GLU A 49 0.58 7.26 -7.64
N GLU A 50 1.22 6.29 -8.27
CA GLU A 50 0.57 5.04 -8.62
C GLU A 50 0.06 4.29 -7.38
N VAL A 51 0.90 4.21 -6.34
CA VAL A 51 0.52 3.54 -5.09
C VAL A 51 -0.65 4.26 -4.43
N VAL A 52 -0.59 5.58 -4.34
CA VAL A 52 -1.66 6.37 -3.75
C VAL A 52 -2.96 6.18 -4.52
N ASN A 53 -2.90 6.20 -5.85
CA ASN A 53 -4.08 6.00 -6.69
C ASN A 53 -4.70 4.62 -6.50
N ILE A 54 -3.85 3.59 -6.40
CA ILE A 54 -4.33 2.22 -6.14
C ILE A 54 -5.08 2.15 -4.82
N VAL A 55 -4.48 2.66 -3.76
CA VAL A 55 -5.07 2.62 -2.42
C VAL A 55 -6.37 3.43 -2.39
N LYS A 56 -6.37 4.61 -2.99
CA LYS A 56 -7.58 5.45 -3.05
C LYS A 56 -8.70 4.79 -3.82
N SER A 57 -8.38 4.09 -4.91
CA SER A 57 -9.40 3.45 -5.74
C SER A 57 -10.16 2.36 -4.99
N LYS A 58 -9.58 1.86 -3.91
CA LYS A 58 -10.20 0.85 -3.05
C LYS A 58 -10.89 1.45 -1.83
N GLY A 59 -10.94 2.77 -1.73
CA GLY A 59 -11.61 3.46 -0.63
C GLY A 59 -10.74 3.70 0.61
N PHE A 60 -9.43 3.56 0.48
CA PHE A 60 -8.50 3.77 1.58
C PHE A 60 -7.66 5.02 1.34
N LYS A 61 -6.80 5.34 2.30
CA LYS A 61 -5.91 6.49 2.23
C LYS A 61 -4.45 6.04 2.27
N ALA A 62 -3.59 6.77 1.57
CA ALA A 62 -2.15 6.55 1.62
C ALA A 62 -1.44 7.90 1.55
N GLU A 63 -0.53 8.14 2.49
CA GLU A 63 0.27 9.36 2.53
C GLU A 63 1.75 9.00 2.49
N PRO A 64 2.51 9.52 1.51
CA PRO A 64 3.94 9.27 1.45
C PRO A 64 4.64 9.85 2.69
N ILE A 65 5.49 9.05 3.34
CA ILE A 65 6.20 9.48 4.55
C ILE A 65 7.71 9.25 4.49
N GLY A 66 8.20 8.71 3.39
CA GLY A 66 9.63 8.49 3.33
C GLY A 66 10.15 8.00 2.02
#